data_7fcb578688ead6546997bcc33f80424f
#
_entry.id   7fcb578688ead6546997bcc33f80424f
#
_cell.length_a   1.000
_cell.length_b   1.000
_cell.length_c   1.000
_cell.angle_alpha   90.00
_cell.angle_beta   90.00
_cell.angle_gamma   90.00
#
_symmetry.space_group_name_H-M   'P 1'
#
loop_
_entity.id
_entity.type
_entity.pdbx_description
1 polymer ?
#
loop_
_entity_poly.entity_id
_entity_poly.type
_entity_poly.pdbx_seq_one_letter_code
_entity_poly.pdbx_strand_id
1 'polypeptide(L)'
;MCFKILTSEMLLEFTLKVKDSPINKLNRMQTLELPVDYFQFYKSVSSVYSSKIEGEDIDFDSYFKYRFMKVEFKADYTRKADDLYAAYDFIDTNSLTIDNVKKAYSILSSNLLPDIHQGRIRTNPMFVINNNDQIEYVATSPDQVNTELEKLFQDIETLQMKELNSYEIFYYASMIHLVFVKIHPF
;
A
#
# COMPACT_ATOMS: atom_id res chain seq x y z
N MET A 1 -12.47 12.91 19.14
CA MET A 1 -12.65 12.74 17.69
C MET A 1 -13.57 11.54 17.51
N CYS A 2 -14.64 11.65 16.75
CA CYS A 2 -15.55 10.51 16.56
C CYS A 2 -15.27 9.95 15.16
N PHE A 3 -14.34 9.01 15.07
CA PHE A 3 -14.13 8.23 13.85
C PHE A 3 -15.26 7.22 13.67
N LYS A 4 -15.47 6.79 12.44
CA LYS A 4 -16.48 5.79 12.08
C LYS A 4 -15.91 4.36 12.14
N ILE A 5 -14.61 4.22 11.85
CA ILE A 5 -13.93 2.92 11.82
C ILE A 5 -12.50 2.99 12.35
N LEU A 6 -11.79 4.11 12.21
CA LEU A 6 -10.48 4.30 12.82
C LEU A 6 -10.60 4.50 14.33
N THR A 7 -9.52 4.25 15.05
CA THR A 7 -9.44 4.48 16.50
C THR A 7 -8.19 5.25 16.87
N SER A 8 -8.27 6.05 17.93
CA SER A 8 -7.13 6.73 18.56
C SER A 8 -6.72 6.11 19.89
N GLU A 9 -7.33 4.99 20.28
CA GLU A 9 -7.10 4.39 21.62
C GLU A 9 -5.64 4.06 21.89
N MET A 10 -4.92 3.57 20.87
CA MET A 10 -3.51 3.19 21.00
C MET A 10 -2.52 4.33 20.70
N LEU A 11 -3.00 5.53 20.34
CA LEU A 11 -2.13 6.65 19.92
C LEU A 11 -1.16 7.08 21.03
N LEU A 12 -1.66 7.19 22.26
CA LEU A 12 -0.80 7.57 23.39
C LEU A 12 0.29 6.52 23.64
N GLU A 13 -0.09 5.24 23.64
CA GLU A 13 0.88 4.15 23.84
C GLU A 13 1.89 4.09 22.69
N PHE A 14 1.46 4.27 21.45
CA PHE A 14 2.34 4.37 20.28
C PHE A 14 3.36 5.50 20.47
N THR A 15 2.91 6.70 20.84
CA THR A 15 3.78 7.86 21.05
C THR A 15 4.82 7.62 22.15
N LEU A 16 4.43 6.94 23.23
CA LEU A 16 5.34 6.60 24.34
C LEU A 16 6.36 5.51 23.96
N LYS A 17 5.99 4.56 23.12
CA LYS A 17 6.87 3.46 22.66
C LYS A 17 7.83 3.87 21.56
N VAL A 18 7.43 4.77 20.68
CA VAL A 18 8.28 5.26 19.58
C VAL A 18 9.21 6.36 20.09
N LYS A 19 10.37 5.97 20.61
CA LYS A 19 11.34 6.87 21.28
C LYS A 19 11.97 7.91 20.35
N ASP A 20 12.02 7.67 19.05
CA ASP A 20 12.61 8.57 18.06
C ASP A 20 11.56 9.01 17.07
N SER A 21 11.48 10.30 16.78
CA SER A 21 10.48 10.83 15.85
C SER A 21 10.57 10.12 14.50
N PRO A 22 9.45 9.57 13.97
CA PRO A 22 9.45 8.95 12.65
C PRO A 22 9.95 9.89 11.55
N ILE A 23 9.65 11.19 11.64
CA ILE A 23 10.12 12.18 10.66
C ILE A 23 11.64 12.36 10.71
N ASN A 24 12.27 12.28 11.89
CA ASN A 24 13.73 12.37 12.00
C ASN A 24 14.41 11.16 11.36
N LYS A 25 13.80 9.97 11.45
CA LYS A 25 14.30 8.79 10.76
C LYS A 25 14.17 8.93 9.25
N LEU A 26 13.02 9.40 8.77
CA LEU A 26 12.79 9.65 7.35
C LEU A 26 13.78 10.69 6.80
N ASN A 27 13.98 11.81 7.48
CA ASN A 27 14.92 12.85 7.08
C ASN A 27 16.36 12.33 7.00
N ARG A 28 16.78 11.47 7.94
CA ARG A 28 18.10 10.81 7.87
C ARG A 28 18.26 9.90 6.65
N MET A 29 17.20 9.23 6.23
CA MET A 29 17.22 8.40 5.03
C MET A 29 17.32 9.25 3.76
N GLN A 30 16.72 10.42 3.72
CA GLN A 30 16.77 11.35 2.59
C GLN A 30 18.15 12.02 2.37
N THR A 31 19.06 11.92 3.33
CA THR A 31 20.44 12.44 3.18
C THR A 31 21.38 11.49 2.45
N LEU A 32 20.95 10.31 2.08
CA LEU A 32 21.74 9.36 1.30
C LEU A 32 21.92 9.86 -0.13
N GLU A 33 23.18 9.86 -0.62
CA GLU A 33 23.47 10.12 -2.04
C GLU A 33 23.04 8.90 -2.86
N LEU A 34 21.93 9.04 -3.58
CA LEU A 34 21.41 8.00 -4.47
C LEU A 34 21.68 8.42 -5.93
N PRO A 35 21.93 7.43 -6.83
CA PRO A 35 22.17 7.70 -8.25
C PRO A 35 20.93 8.16 -9.01
N VAL A 36 19.77 8.12 -8.37
CA VAL A 36 18.47 8.52 -8.88
C VAL A 36 17.70 9.27 -7.80
N ASP A 37 16.61 9.92 -8.17
CA ASP A 37 15.71 10.55 -7.22
C ASP A 37 15.29 9.57 -6.11
N TYR A 38 15.28 10.06 -4.88
CA TYR A 38 14.96 9.28 -3.69
C TYR A 38 13.63 8.54 -3.80
N PHE A 39 12.61 9.23 -4.32
CA PHE A 39 11.28 8.66 -4.48
C PHE A 39 11.25 7.55 -5.52
N GLN A 40 11.92 7.74 -6.65
CA GLN A 40 12.04 6.72 -7.71
C GLN A 40 12.80 5.49 -7.22
N PHE A 41 13.86 5.69 -6.43
CA PHE A 41 14.59 4.58 -5.81
C PHE A 41 13.66 3.74 -4.92
N TYR A 42 12.92 4.38 -4.00
CA TYR A 42 12.03 3.65 -3.10
C TYR A 42 10.82 3.03 -3.79
N LYS A 43 10.28 3.65 -4.83
CA LYS A 43 9.26 3.00 -5.68
C LYS A 43 9.79 1.71 -6.28
N SER A 44 11.02 1.70 -6.78
CA SER A 44 11.67 0.49 -7.33
C SER A 44 11.89 -0.58 -6.26
N VAL A 45 12.37 -0.19 -5.07
CA VAL A 45 12.51 -1.10 -3.93
C VAL A 45 11.17 -1.72 -3.57
N SER A 46 10.14 -0.89 -3.38
CA SER A 46 8.80 -1.37 -3.02
C SER A 46 8.22 -2.29 -4.08
N SER A 47 8.36 -1.96 -5.37
CA SER A 47 7.86 -2.80 -6.47
C SER A 47 8.50 -4.18 -6.49
N VAL A 48 9.83 -4.26 -6.32
CA VAL A 48 10.54 -5.54 -6.31
C VAL A 48 10.18 -6.37 -5.08
N TYR A 49 10.23 -5.77 -3.89
CA TYR A 49 9.98 -6.53 -2.67
C TYR A 49 8.51 -6.94 -2.50
N SER A 50 7.56 -6.13 -2.95
CA SER A 50 6.15 -6.54 -3.02
C SER A 50 5.96 -7.69 -4.01
N SER A 51 6.59 -7.64 -5.19
CA SER A 51 6.56 -8.76 -6.14
C SER A 51 7.15 -10.05 -5.56
N LYS A 52 8.22 -9.95 -4.77
CA LYS A 52 8.81 -11.12 -4.07
C LYS A 52 7.87 -11.73 -3.03
N ILE A 53 7.12 -10.90 -2.30
CA ILE A 53 6.10 -11.39 -1.35
C ILE A 53 5.05 -12.22 -2.09
N GLU A 54 4.70 -11.84 -3.31
CA GLU A 54 3.77 -12.57 -4.19
C GLU A 54 4.43 -13.75 -4.95
N GLY A 55 5.66 -14.11 -4.61
CA GLY A 55 6.36 -15.29 -5.14
C GLY A 55 7.14 -15.07 -6.44
N GLU A 56 7.36 -13.83 -6.86
CA GLU A 56 8.16 -13.53 -8.05
C GLU A 56 9.66 -13.61 -7.75
N ASP A 57 10.40 -14.27 -8.64
CA ASP A 57 11.86 -14.36 -8.56
C ASP A 57 12.51 -13.19 -9.33
N ILE A 58 12.39 -12.00 -8.78
CA ILE A 58 13.00 -10.78 -9.31
C ILE A 58 14.02 -10.23 -8.32
N ASP A 59 15.24 -9.94 -8.76
CA ASP A 59 16.23 -9.29 -7.92
C ASP A 59 16.27 -7.78 -8.14
N PHE A 60 16.56 -7.02 -7.07
CA PHE A 60 16.52 -5.57 -7.11
C PHE A 60 17.57 -4.97 -8.05
N ASP A 61 18.80 -5.50 -8.09
CA ASP A 61 19.87 -4.96 -8.93
C ASP A 61 19.51 -5.10 -10.43
N SER A 62 18.97 -6.25 -10.83
CA SER A 62 18.49 -6.48 -12.19
C SER A 62 17.35 -5.53 -12.56
N TYR A 63 16.35 -5.37 -11.68
CA TYR A 63 15.24 -4.46 -11.92
C TYR A 63 15.70 -2.99 -12.01
N PHE A 64 16.59 -2.58 -11.12
CA PHE A 64 17.15 -1.24 -11.12
C PHE A 64 17.92 -0.93 -12.41
N LYS A 65 18.77 -1.87 -12.88
CA LYS A 65 19.49 -1.76 -14.15
C LYS A 65 18.54 -1.68 -15.35
N TYR A 66 17.49 -2.49 -15.35
CA TYR A 66 16.43 -2.42 -16.37
C TYR A 66 15.78 -1.04 -16.39
N ARG A 67 15.31 -0.56 -15.25
CA ARG A 67 14.50 0.66 -15.15
C ARG A 67 15.30 1.93 -15.44
N PHE A 68 16.52 2.03 -14.94
CA PHE A 68 17.32 3.27 -14.98
C PHE A 68 18.53 3.23 -15.91
N MET A 69 19.06 2.05 -16.24
CA MET A 69 20.24 1.90 -17.08
C MET A 69 19.91 1.30 -18.46
N LYS A 70 18.62 1.09 -18.77
CA LYS A 70 18.12 0.55 -20.04
C LYS A 70 18.72 -0.82 -20.41
N VAL A 71 19.04 -1.65 -19.42
CA VAL A 71 19.47 -3.03 -19.66
C VAL A 71 18.22 -3.86 -19.97
N GLU A 72 18.22 -4.56 -21.10
CA GLU A 72 17.09 -5.40 -21.49
C GLU A 72 17.03 -6.71 -20.71
N PHE A 73 15.84 -7.07 -20.24
CA PHE A 73 15.51 -8.35 -19.65
C PHE A 73 14.31 -8.98 -20.37
N LYS A 74 14.03 -10.26 -20.09
CA LYS A 74 12.83 -10.91 -20.63
C LYS A 74 11.57 -10.20 -20.11
N ALA A 75 10.61 -9.92 -21.00
CA ALA A 75 9.42 -9.15 -20.68
C ALA A 75 8.61 -9.73 -19.49
N ASP A 76 8.54 -11.05 -19.35
CA ASP A 76 7.78 -11.70 -18.26
C ASP A 76 8.45 -11.52 -16.88
N TYR A 77 9.75 -11.24 -16.83
CA TYR A 77 10.51 -11.09 -15.60
C TYR A 77 10.20 -9.78 -14.83
N THR A 78 9.80 -8.73 -15.55
CA THR A 78 9.61 -7.40 -14.96
C THR A 78 8.16 -6.95 -14.89
N ARG A 79 7.24 -7.58 -15.60
CA ARG A 79 5.84 -7.11 -15.80
C ARG A 79 5.12 -6.73 -14.51
N LYS A 80 5.12 -7.62 -13.53
CA LYS A 80 4.40 -7.36 -12.27
C LYS A 80 5.05 -6.24 -11.45
N ALA A 81 6.38 -6.16 -11.45
CA ALA A 81 7.10 -5.07 -10.81
C ALA A 81 6.88 -3.74 -11.55
N ASP A 82 6.75 -3.76 -12.88
CA ASP A 82 6.40 -2.59 -13.69
C ASP A 82 4.96 -2.12 -13.43
N ASP A 83 4.00 -3.03 -13.27
CA ASP A 83 2.63 -2.72 -12.89
C ASP A 83 2.58 -2.05 -11.51
N LEU A 84 3.30 -2.61 -10.53
CA LEU A 84 3.43 -2.00 -9.21
C LEU A 84 4.08 -0.63 -9.27
N TYR A 85 5.16 -0.48 -10.05
CA TYR A 85 5.81 0.81 -10.23
C TYR A 85 4.86 1.83 -10.86
N ALA A 86 4.11 1.45 -11.89
CA ALA A 86 3.13 2.31 -12.53
C ALA A 86 1.98 2.70 -11.57
N ALA A 87 1.55 1.79 -10.71
CA ALA A 87 0.57 2.10 -9.67
C ALA A 87 1.14 3.12 -8.64
N TYR A 88 2.40 2.97 -8.24
CA TYR A 88 3.08 3.96 -7.37
C TYR A 88 3.22 5.33 -8.06
N ASP A 89 3.55 5.39 -9.35
CA ASP A 89 3.59 6.64 -10.10
C ASP A 89 2.20 7.30 -10.17
N PHE A 90 1.15 6.51 -10.33
CA PHE A 90 -0.22 7.00 -10.33
C PHE A 90 -0.62 7.60 -8.98
N ILE A 91 -0.37 6.90 -7.86
CA ILE A 91 -0.75 7.38 -6.54
C ILE A 91 0.05 8.60 -6.07
N ASP A 92 1.29 8.76 -6.55
CA ASP A 92 2.16 9.89 -6.23
C ASP A 92 1.59 11.24 -6.74
N THR A 93 0.84 11.21 -7.82
CA THR A 93 0.27 12.40 -8.48
C THR A 93 -1.23 12.56 -8.29
N ASN A 94 -1.89 11.62 -7.61
CA ASN A 94 -3.34 11.62 -7.43
C ASN A 94 -3.74 11.59 -5.95
N SER A 95 -4.83 12.27 -5.64
CA SER A 95 -5.39 12.32 -4.28
C SER A 95 -5.88 10.94 -3.82
N LEU A 96 -5.86 10.71 -2.51
CA LEU A 96 -6.34 9.48 -1.89
C LEU A 96 -7.87 9.47 -1.85
N THR A 97 -8.49 8.88 -2.87
CA THR A 97 -9.94 8.67 -2.99
C THR A 97 -10.25 7.20 -3.30
N ILE A 98 -11.49 6.78 -3.05
CA ILE A 98 -11.92 5.40 -3.39
C ILE A 98 -11.71 5.09 -4.88
N ASP A 99 -12.02 6.03 -5.77
CA ASP A 99 -11.90 5.84 -7.20
C ASP A 99 -10.43 5.74 -7.63
N ASN A 100 -9.55 6.55 -7.05
CA ASN A 100 -8.12 6.49 -7.30
C ASN A 100 -7.50 5.20 -6.74
N VAL A 101 -7.97 4.70 -5.60
CA VAL A 101 -7.54 3.38 -5.08
C VAL A 101 -7.98 2.24 -6.00
N LYS A 102 -9.22 2.27 -6.50
CA LYS A 102 -9.68 1.30 -7.52
C LYS A 102 -8.84 1.39 -8.81
N LYS A 103 -8.51 2.60 -9.25
CA LYS A 103 -7.67 2.80 -10.43
C LYS A 103 -6.25 2.31 -10.22
N ALA A 104 -5.64 2.60 -9.07
CA ALA A 104 -4.32 2.07 -8.71
C ALA A 104 -4.32 0.53 -8.69
N TYR A 105 -5.38 -0.08 -8.11
CA TYR A 105 -5.54 -1.53 -8.13
C TYR A 105 -5.73 -2.08 -9.56
N SER A 106 -6.47 -1.39 -10.42
CA SER A 106 -6.58 -1.78 -11.83
C SER A 106 -5.22 -1.78 -12.54
N ILE A 107 -4.36 -0.79 -12.25
CA ILE A 107 -3.01 -0.70 -12.83
C ILE A 107 -2.14 -1.87 -12.32
N LEU A 108 -2.05 -2.04 -11.00
CA LEU A 108 -1.18 -3.06 -10.41
C LEU A 108 -1.62 -4.50 -10.72
N SER A 109 -2.89 -4.71 -11.04
CA SER A 109 -3.45 -6.03 -11.35
C SER A 109 -3.53 -6.34 -12.85
N SER A 110 -3.01 -5.46 -13.72
CA SER A 110 -3.17 -5.57 -15.16
C SER A 110 -2.58 -6.84 -15.77
N ASN A 111 -1.49 -7.35 -15.22
CA ASN A 111 -0.88 -8.62 -15.60
C ASN A 111 -1.12 -9.77 -14.59
N LEU A 112 -1.94 -9.53 -13.55
CA LEU A 112 -2.26 -10.52 -12.51
C LEU A 112 -3.67 -11.09 -12.67
N LEU A 113 -4.64 -10.27 -13.08
CA LEU A 113 -6.05 -10.62 -13.11
C LEU A 113 -6.64 -10.40 -14.49
N PRO A 114 -7.68 -11.18 -14.86
CA PRO A 114 -8.51 -10.90 -16.02
C PRO A 114 -9.13 -9.49 -15.93
N ASP A 115 -9.29 -8.80 -17.06
CA ASP A 115 -9.80 -7.43 -17.17
C ASP A 115 -11.10 -7.20 -16.40
N ILE A 116 -11.98 -8.22 -16.36
CA ILE A 116 -13.26 -8.14 -15.65
C ILE A 116 -13.14 -8.01 -14.13
N HIS A 117 -11.98 -8.32 -13.57
CA HIS A 117 -11.72 -8.23 -12.12
C HIS A 117 -10.81 -7.05 -11.74
N GLN A 118 -10.12 -6.43 -12.70
CA GLN A 118 -9.21 -5.32 -12.47
C GLN A 118 -9.96 -4.09 -11.94
N GLY A 119 -9.48 -3.53 -10.83
CA GLY A 119 -10.06 -2.31 -10.23
C GLY A 119 -11.46 -2.50 -9.62
N ARG A 120 -11.94 -3.72 -9.47
CA ARG A 120 -13.27 -4.01 -8.93
C ARG A 120 -13.21 -4.53 -7.52
N ILE A 121 -14.11 -4.03 -6.70
CA ILE A 121 -14.33 -4.57 -5.36
C ILE A 121 -14.85 -5.99 -5.47
N ARG A 122 -14.30 -6.89 -4.66
CA ARG A 122 -14.71 -8.30 -4.61
C ARG A 122 -16.18 -8.47 -4.22
N THR A 123 -16.76 -9.51 -4.74
CA THR A 123 -18.13 -9.95 -4.44
C THR A 123 -18.18 -11.30 -3.73
N ASN A 124 -17.01 -11.94 -3.56
CA ASN A 124 -16.88 -13.24 -2.92
C ASN A 124 -16.29 -13.11 -1.50
N PRO A 125 -16.59 -14.03 -0.59
CA PRO A 125 -15.89 -14.14 0.69
C PRO A 125 -14.38 -14.30 0.49
N MET A 126 -13.59 -13.71 1.39
CA MET A 126 -12.14 -13.80 1.41
C MET A 126 -11.68 -14.23 2.81
N PHE A 127 -10.70 -15.12 2.84
CA PHE A 127 -10.07 -15.57 4.08
C PHE A 127 -8.60 -15.91 3.82
N VAL A 128 -7.78 -15.77 4.84
CA VAL A 128 -6.36 -16.14 4.81
C VAL A 128 -6.19 -17.47 5.51
N ILE A 129 -5.51 -18.38 4.84
CA ILE A 129 -5.18 -19.72 5.36
C ILE A 129 -3.69 -19.76 5.69
N ASN A 130 -3.34 -20.33 6.83
CA ASN A 130 -1.95 -20.57 7.21
C ASN A 130 -1.38 -21.85 6.55
N ASN A 131 -0.10 -22.10 6.78
CA ASN A 131 0.59 -23.29 6.24
C ASN A 131 0.05 -24.64 6.74
N ASN A 132 -0.87 -24.64 7.69
CA ASN A 132 -1.53 -25.83 8.24
C ASN A 132 -2.98 -25.96 7.76
N ASP A 133 -3.37 -25.27 6.69
CA ASP A 133 -4.72 -25.20 6.14
C ASP A 133 -5.79 -24.68 7.13
N GLN A 134 -5.38 -23.91 8.13
CA GLN A 134 -6.28 -23.30 9.11
C GLN A 134 -6.60 -21.87 8.69
N ILE A 135 -7.85 -21.46 8.83
CA ILE A 135 -8.27 -20.07 8.60
C ILE A 135 -7.72 -19.21 9.75
N GLU A 136 -6.80 -18.31 9.43
CA GLU A 136 -6.26 -17.33 10.38
C GLU A 136 -7.07 -16.05 10.42
N TYR A 137 -7.65 -15.69 9.29
CA TYR A 137 -8.37 -14.44 9.16
C TYR A 137 -9.51 -14.55 8.15
N VAL A 138 -10.65 -13.97 8.50
CA VAL A 138 -11.81 -13.81 7.60
C VAL A 138 -12.01 -12.32 7.37
N ALA A 139 -11.96 -11.91 6.11
CA ALA A 139 -12.17 -10.52 5.72
C ALA A 139 -13.64 -10.08 5.90
N THR A 140 -13.88 -8.77 5.83
CA THR A 140 -15.23 -8.19 5.87
C THR A 140 -16.15 -8.90 4.88
N SER A 141 -17.40 -9.16 5.28
CA SER A 141 -18.43 -9.77 4.41
C SER A 141 -18.61 -8.95 3.12
N PRO A 142 -18.73 -9.58 1.94
CA PRO A 142 -18.79 -8.88 0.65
C PRO A 142 -19.85 -7.78 0.56
N ASP A 143 -21.00 -7.99 1.18
CA ASP A 143 -22.12 -7.04 1.25
C ASP A 143 -21.78 -5.77 2.07
N GLN A 144 -20.81 -5.85 2.97
CA GLN A 144 -20.37 -4.76 3.83
C GLN A 144 -19.12 -4.03 3.34
N VAL A 145 -18.37 -4.58 2.38
CA VAL A 145 -17.10 -4.00 1.91
C VAL A 145 -17.24 -2.55 1.48
N ASN A 146 -18.23 -2.21 0.68
CA ASN A 146 -18.45 -0.84 0.24
C ASN A 146 -18.73 0.11 1.42
N THR A 147 -19.59 -0.29 2.34
CA THR A 147 -19.94 0.50 3.52
C THR A 147 -18.74 0.73 4.44
N GLU A 148 -17.92 -0.29 4.66
CA GLU A 148 -16.71 -0.16 5.50
C GLU A 148 -15.63 0.68 4.80
N LEU A 149 -15.48 0.58 3.48
CA LEU A 149 -14.61 1.47 2.71
C LEU A 149 -15.08 2.93 2.80
N GLU A 150 -16.36 3.20 2.62
CA GLU A 150 -16.90 4.56 2.74
C GLU A 150 -16.62 5.14 4.13
N LYS A 151 -16.79 4.38 5.20
CA LYS A 151 -16.45 4.81 6.56
C LYS A 151 -14.96 5.14 6.69
N LEU A 152 -14.09 4.28 6.13
CA LEU A 152 -12.64 4.49 6.16
C LEU A 152 -12.25 5.78 5.44
N PHE A 153 -12.81 6.03 4.25
CA PHE A 153 -12.50 7.24 3.48
C PHE A 153 -13.05 8.51 4.13
N GLN A 154 -14.21 8.45 4.78
CA GLN A 154 -14.72 9.59 5.58
C GLN A 154 -13.82 9.92 6.77
N ASP A 155 -13.22 8.90 7.40
CA ASP A 155 -12.25 9.10 8.47
C ASP A 155 -10.93 9.68 7.92
N ILE A 156 -10.48 9.24 6.74
CA ILE A 156 -9.30 9.80 6.03
C ILE A 156 -9.53 11.27 5.71
N GLU A 157 -10.68 11.64 5.14
CA GLU A 157 -11.03 13.04 4.87
C GLU A 157 -11.00 13.89 6.15
N THR A 158 -11.52 13.33 7.25
CA THR A 158 -11.47 13.98 8.57
C THR A 158 -10.04 14.22 9.05
N LEU A 159 -9.13 13.30 8.79
CA LEU A 159 -7.70 13.45 9.12
C LEU A 159 -7.01 14.46 8.23
N GLN A 160 -7.31 14.49 6.93
CA GLN A 160 -6.73 15.44 5.97
C GLN A 160 -7.10 16.91 6.26
N MET A 161 -8.22 17.16 6.95
CA MET A 161 -8.62 18.50 7.38
C MET A 161 -7.90 19.00 8.64
N LYS A 162 -6.94 18.26 9.17
CA LYS A 162 -6.28 18.55 10.45
C LYS A 162 -4.78 18.72 10.29
N GLU A 163 -4.23 19.57 11.14
CA GLU A 163 -2.80 19.59 11.39
C GLU A 163 -2.44 18.43 12.33
N LEU A 164 -1.80 17.42 11.77
CA LEU A 164 -1.32 16.26 12.50
C LEU A 164 0.18 16.38 12.73
N ASN A 165 0.63 16.05 13.94
CA ASN A 165 2.06 15.90 14.19
C ASN A 165 2.61 14.59 13.59
N SER A 166 3.93 14.44 13.54
CA SER A 166 4.58 13.30 12.91
C SER A 166 4.19 11.94 13.50
N TYR A 167 3.95 11.88 14.84
CA TYR A 167 3.50 10.63 15.47
C TYR A 167 2.07 10.27 15.07
N GLU A 168 1.19 11.27 15.01
CA GLU A 168 -0.19 11.08 14.56
C GLU A 168 -0.25 10.64 13.10
N ILE A 169 0.55 11.27 12.21
CA ILE A 169 0.61 10.89 10.79
C ILE A 169 1.01 9.41 10.66
N PHE A 170 2.09 8.97 11.31
CA PHE A 170 2.54 7.58 11.22
C PHE A 170 1.58 6.60 11.89
N TYR A 171 0.98 6.98 13.00
CA TYR A 171 -0.03 6.17 13.68
C TYR A 171 -1.25 5.95 12.77
N TYR A 172 -1.84 7.04 12.27
CA TYR A 172 -3.04 6.93 11.43
C TYR A 172 -2.75 6.30 10.07
N ALA A 173 -1.59 6.52 9.47
CA ALA A 173 -1.18 5.81 8.26
C ALA A 173 -1.15 4.28 8.50
N SER A 174 -0.60 3.85 9.63
CA SER A 174 -0.58 2.43 10.03
C SER A 174 -1.99 1.89 10.30
N MET A 175 -2.84 2.68 10.95
CA MET A 175 -4.23 2.28 11.24
C MET A 175 -5.08 2.19 9.96
N ILE A 176 -4.91 3.13 9.02
CA ILE A 176 -5.56 3.11 7.71
C ILE A 176 -5.17 1.83 6.96
N HIS A 177 -3.87 1.51 6.93
CA HIS A 177 -3.38 0.29 6.31
C HIS A 177 -3.99 -0.96 6.96
N LEU A 178 -3.97 -1.05 8.29
CA LEU A 178 -4.53 -2.19 9.03
C LEU A 178 -6.03 -2.37 8.75
N VAL A 179 -6.81 -1.29 8.78
CA VAL A 179 -8.25 -1.33 8.50
C VAL A 179 -8.51 -1.70 7.05
N PHE A 180 -7.74 -1.17 6.10
CA PHE A 180 -7.85 -1.51 4.69
C PHE A 180 -7.59 -3.00 4.43
N VAL A 181 -6.53 -3.55 5.03
CA VAL A 181 -6.22 -4.99 4.98
C VAL A 181 -7.34 -5.81 5.63
N LYS A 182 -7.92 -5.32 6.73
CA LYS A 182 -9.06 -5.98 7.39
C LYS A 182 -10.31 -6.01 6.53
N ILE A 183 -10.60 -4.93 5.81
CA ILE A 183 -11.70 -4.88 4.85
C ILE A 183 -11.43 -5.82 3.68
N HIS A 184 -10.19 -5.85 3.19
CA HIS A 184 -9.72 -6.65 2.04
C HIS A 184 -10.64 -6.45 0.84
N PRO A 185 -10.66 -5.24 0.25
CA PRO A 185 -11.71 -4.87 -0.72
C PRO A 185 -11.54 -5.50 -2.11
N PHE A 186 -10.34 -6.02 -2.40
CA PHE A 186 -9.97 -6.55 -3.71
C PHE A 186 -9.59 -8.03 -3.66
#